data_6019efbdf4923227ea7b7be278be3f2c
#
_entry.id   6019efbdf4923227ea7b7be278be3f2c
#
_cell.length_a   1.000
_cell.length_b   1.000
_cell.length_c   1.000
_cell.angle_alpha   90.00
_cell.angle_beta   90.00
_cell.angle_gamma   90.00
#
_symmetry.space_group_name_H-M   'P 1'
#
loop_
_entity.id
_entity.type
_entity.pdbx_description
1 polymer ?
#
loop_
_entity_poly.entity_id
_entity_poly.type
_entity_poly.pdbx_seq_one_letter_code
_entity_poly.pdbx_strand_id
1 'polypeptide(L)'
;MMPKERYKKLKEYLSAENPVLLDVIDEYETLDKVGHKLGLITPDETYTSHISWWPMISILGTFSAGKSTFINHYVGAPIQDSGNQAVDDKFTVVCYGNNETPTTLPGLALDADPRFPFYNISEEINKVDPGEGNRVNLYLQLKTLKSPNVKGKILIDSPGFDADSQRDGILRITSHIVEMSDLVLVFFDARHPEPGAMRDTLEHLVATTIGHRDANKVLYILNQIDTTSKEDNLEDVIGSWQRALAQEGLISGNFYGIYNEDAAVPFENETHGQRLKGKKDADLARITERMDKVSIERAYRIIKALDDFARETKEQKIPLLKEVLQNWASKVLWTDLTIIGLLLALLGTLQVKFNLFDALFNSQAGTIISILALIALFCGIHLKVRNFYAAKASKKWEEKDTSIAKALMHNTQWWKPMFAAGMRGWQKKNIAKLNELITQSKRAIQKLNDQHVSSASTAENVSNNQKNK
;
A
#
# COMPACT_ATOMS: atom_id res chain seq x y z
N MET A 1 8.33 6.08 -13.00
CA MET A 1 9.55 5.22 -13.11
C MET A 1 9.18 3.93 -13.81
N MET A 2 9.97 3.49 -14.80
CA MET A 2 9.74 2.21 -15.50
C MET A 2 9.87 1.03 -14.52
N PRO A 3 9.06 -0.04 -14.65
CA PRO A 3 9.11 -1.18 -13.72
C PRO A 3 10.51 -1.76 -13.49
N LYS A 4 11.33 -1.88 -14.54
CA LYS A 4 12.71 -2.38 -14.42
C LYS A 4 13.62 -1.50 -13.57
N GLU A 5 13.50 -0.18 -13.69
CA GLU A 5 14.27 0.78 -12.88
C GLU A 5 13.83 0.74 -11.42
N ARG A 6 12.50 0.59 -11.20
CA ARG A 6 11.93 0.42 -9.86
C ARG A 6 12.50 -0.81 -9.18
N TYR A 7 12.49 -1.97 -9.86
CA TYR A 7 13.07 -3.20 -9.33
C TYR A 7 14.56 -3.05 -8.99
N LYS A 8 15.32 -2.41 -9.87
CA LYS A 8 16.77 -2.18 -9.63
C LYS A 8 17.00 -1.35 -8.37
N LYS A 9 16.33 -0.20 -8.26
CA LYS A 9 16.44 0.67 -7.07
C LYS A 9 15.95 -0.01 -5.80
N LEU A 10 14.82 -0.73 -5.88
CA LEU A 10 14.29 -1.46 -4.74
C LEU A 10 15.25 -2.53 -4.24
N LYS A 11 15.90 -3.29 -5.14
CA LYS A 11 16.95 -4.24 -4.79
C LYS A 11 18.19 -3.56 -4.16
N GLU A 12 18.60 -2.41 -4.68
CA GLU A 12 19.68 -1.63 -4.11
C GLU A 12 19.38 -1.22 -2.66
N TYR A 13 18.19 -0.66 -2.40
CA TYR A 13 17.77 -0.29 -1.05
C TYR A 13 17.62 -1.51 -0.13
N LEU A 14 16.95 -2.58 -0.58
CA LEU A 14 16.78 -3.79 0.22
C LEU A 14 18.10 -4.45 0.55
N SER A 15 19.10 -4.45 -0.36
CA SER A 15 20.42 -5.00 -0.07
C SER A 15 21.13 -4.27 1.08
N ALA A 16 20.91 -2.97 1.19
CA ALA A 16 21.51 -2.13 2.23
C ALA A 16 20.73 -2.16 3.55
N GLU A 17 19.37 -2.22 3.48
CA GLU A 17 18.50 -2.01 4.62
C GLU A 17 17.81 -3.28 5.12
N ASN A 18 17.38 -4.19 4.22
CA ASN A 18 16.65 -5.41 4.57
C ASN A 18 16.93 -6.56 3.58
N PRO A 19 18.13 -7.19 3.64
CA PRO A 19 18.56 -8.19 2.67
C PRO A 19 17.71 -9.47 2.66
N VAL A 20 16.94 -9.74 3.71
CA VAL A 20 16.04 -10.92 3.81
C VAL A 20 14.98 -10.91 2.72
N LEU A 21 14.55 -9.73 2.26
CA LEU A 21 13.52 -9.57 1.24
C LEU A 21 14.05 -9.61 -0.20
N LEU A 22 15.36 -9.77 -0.42
CA LEU A 22 15.93 -9.80 -1.78
C LEU A 22 15.40 -10.98 -2.61
N ASP A 23 15.30 -12.16 -2.02
CA ASP A 23 14.75 -13.34 -2.71
C ASP A 23 13.27 -13.12 -3.06
N VAL A 24 12.53 -12.45 -2.16
CA VAL A 24 11.10 -12.21 -2.32
C VAL A 24 10.78 -11.25 -3.47
N ILE A 25 11.65 -10.26 -3.72
CA ILE A 25 11.44 -9.31 -4.82
C ILE A 25 11.57 -10.00 -6.20
N ASP A 26 12.42 -11.02 -6.34
CA ASP A 26 12.54 -11.80 -7.57
C ASP A 26 11.27 -12.62 -7.87
N GLU A 27 10.62 -13.08 -6.80
CA GLU A 27 9.33 -13.76 -6.91
C GLU A 27 8.20 -12.81 -7.35
N TYR A 28 8.19 -11.57 -6.86
CA TYR A 28 7.26 -10.53 -7.35
C TYR A 28 7.50 -10.20 -8.82
N GLU A 29 8.74 -10.13 -9.29
CA GLU A 29 9.05 -9.96 -10.72
C GLU A 29 8.49 -11.12 -11.57
N THR A 30 8.48 -12.33 -11.01
CA THR A 30 7.88 -13.50 -11.66
C THR A 30 6.36 -13.41 -11.68
N LEU A 31 5.73 -12.94 -10.61
CA LEU A 31 4.29 -12.67 -10.55
C LEU A 31 3.87 -11.59 -11.57
N ASP A 32 4.64 -10.50 -11.68
CA ASP A 32 4.41 -9.46 -12.69
C ASP A 32 4.43 -10.02 -14.12
N LYS A 33 5.40 -10.88 -14.44
CA LYS A 33 5.48 -11.54 -15.74
C LYS A 33 4.23 -12.37 -16.05
N VAL A 34 3.61 -12.99 -15.04
CA VAL A 34 2.34 -13.69 -15.19
C VAL A 34 1.19 -12.71 -15.35
N GLY A 35 1.11 -11.68 -14.52
CA GLY A 35 0.08 -10.64 -14.58
C GLY A 35 0.03 -9.92 -15.93
N HIS A 36 1.19 -9.49 -16.45
CA HIS A 36 1.29 -8.87 -17.78
C HIS A 36 0.84 -9.81 -18.92
N LYS A 37 1.19 -11.10 -18.84
CA LYS A 37 0.74 -12.08 -19.85
C LYS A 37 -0.76 -12.31 -19.85
N LEU A 38 -1.37 -12.26 -18.67
CA LEU A 38 -2.81 -12.34 -18.51
C LEU A 38 -3.51 -11.02 -18.85
N GLY A 39 -2.77 -9.92 -18.84
CA GLY A 39 -3.31 -8.57 -19.00
C GLY A 39 -4.00 -8.03 -17.75
N LEU A 40 -3.76 -8.65 -16.58
CA LEU A 40 -4.32 -8.20 -15.29
C LEU A 40 -3.72 -6.88 -14.83
N ILE A 41 -2.47 -6.65 -15.19
CA ILE A 41 -1.73 -5.40 -15.00
C ILE A 41 -1.19 -4.91 -16.33
N THR A 42 -1.07 -3.59 -16.49
CA THR A 42 -0.50 -2.96 -17.69
C THR A 42 1.04 -3.06 -17.69
N PRO A 43 1.74 -2.89 -18.81
CA PRO A 43 3.20 -3.03 -18.87
C PRO A 43 3.98 -2.07 -17.97
N ASP A 44 3.36 -0.96 -17.57
CA ASP A 44 3.89 0.07 -16.67
C ASP A 44 3.54 -0.17 -15.20
N GLU A 45 2.60 -1.07 -14.92
CA GLU A 45 2.21 -1.47 -13.56
C GLU A 45 3.03 -2.67 -13.05
N THR A 46 3.16 -2.75 -11.73
CA THR A 46 3.82 -3.87 -11.01
C THR A 46 3.10 -4.14 -9.70
N TYR A 47 3.01 -5.39 -9.28
CA TYR A 47 2.47 -5.74 -7.96
C TYR A 47 3.31 -5.17 -6.81
N THR A 48 4.61 -4.90 -7.03
CA THR A 48 5.47 -4.28 -6.01
C THR A 48 5.05 -2.85 -5.66
N SER A 49 4.32 -2.15 -6.53
CA SER A 49 3.82 -0.79 -6.25
C SER A 49 2.61 -0.76 -5.31
N HIS A 50 1.94 -1.90 -5.11
CA HIS A 50 0.79 -2.02 -4.21
C HIS A 50 1.18 -2.42 -2.78
N ILE A 51 2.49 -2.49 -2.47
CA ILE A 51 3.00 -2.96 -1.20
C ILE A 51 4.02 -1.96 -0.65
N SER A 52 3.89 -1.62 0.63
CA SER A 52 4.98 -0.97 1.35
C SER A 52 6.06 -2.01 1.67
N TRP A 53 7.27 -1.79 1.19
CA TRP A 53 8.42 -2.67 1.44
C TRP A 53 9.07 -2.39 2.80
N TRP A 54 8.88 -1.20 3.34
CA TRP A 54 9.32 -0.80 4.67
C TRP A 54 8.12 -0.64 5.59
N PRO A 55 8.23 -1.03 6.87
CA PRO A 55 7.21 -0.73 7.85
C PRO A 55 7.07 0.77 8.01
N MET A 56 5.83 1.23 8.08
CA MET A 56 5.49 2.62 8.33
C MET A 56 5.01 2.80 9.75
N ILE A 57 5.65 3.72 10.46
CA ILE A 57 5.35 4.08 11.85
C ILE A 57 4.88 5.54 11.85
N SER A 58 3.61 5.76 12.09
CA SER A 58 3.05 7.11 12.19
C SER A 58 3.06 7.61 13.62
N ILE A 59 3.40 8.88 13.78
CA ILE A 59 3.49 9.57 15.05
C ILE A 59 2.48 10.72 15.02
N LEU A 60 1.43 10.58 15.80
CA LEU A 60 0.30 11.50 15.85
C LEU A 60 0.21 12.17 17.22
N GLY A 61 -0.37 13.34 17.29
CA GLY A 61 -0.60 14.00 18.56
C GLY A 61 -0.83 15.49 18.40
N THR A 62 -1.31 16.12 19.46
CA THR A 62 -1.52 17.56 19.51
C THR A 62 -0.21 18.33 19.37
N PHE A 63 -0.35 19.63 19.12
CA PHE A 63 0.76 20.56 19.22
C PHE A 63 1.41 20.45 20.61
N SER A 64 2.71 20.62 20.69
CA SER A 64 3.50 20.52 21.94
C SER A 64 3.43 19.17 22.71
N ALA A 65 2.81 18.12 22.16
CA ALA A 65 2.82 16.80 22.80
C ALA A 65 4.22 16.12 22.80
N GLY A 66 5.24 16.77 22.20
CA GLY A 66 6.64 16.30 22.22
C GLY A 66 7.00 15.28 21.15
N LYS A 67 6.22 15.17 20.07
CA LYS A 67 6.48 14.29 18.92
C LYS A 67 7.88 14.51 18.32
N SER A 68 8.20 15.76 17.95
CA SER A 68 9.48 16.13 17.34
C SER A 68 10.66 15.84 18.27
N THR A 69 10.53 16.05 19.57
CA THR A 69 11.54 15.73 20.58
C THR A 69 11.77 14.21 20.64
N PHE A 70 10.70 13.41 20.65
CA PHE A 70 10.80 11.96 20.61
C PHE A 70 11.49 11.47 19.34
N ILE A 71 11.11 12.02 18.18
CA ILE A 71 11.71 11.66 16.88
C ILE A 71 13.20 11.96 16.89
N ASN A 72 13.60 13.16 17.31
CA ASN A 72 15.00 13.56 17.39
C ASN A 72 15.82 12.64 18.31
N HIS A 73 15.26 12.29 19.48
CA HIS A 73 15.87 11.36 20.41
C HIS A 73 15.99 9.95 19.80
N TYR A 74 14.91 9.43 19.20
CA TYR A 74 14.91 8.10 18.58
C TYR A 74 15.88 8.00 17.41
N VAL A 75 15.93 9.03 16.58
CA VAL A 75 16.81 9.10 15.41
C VAL A 75 18.27 9.36 15.81
N GLY A 76 18.50 9.98 16.96
CA GLY A 76 19.83 10.36 17.48
C GLY A 76 20.39 11.64 16.83
N ALA A 77 19.53 12.46 16.22
CA ALA A 77 19.95 13.74 15.59
C ALA A 77 18.78 14.73 15.51
N PRO A 78 19.02 16.05 15.50
CA PRO A 78 17.99 17.07 15.38
C PRO A 78 17.45 17.15 13.94
N ILE A 79 16.55 16.24 13.59
CA ILE A 79 15.94 16.17 12.25
C ILE A 79 14.64 16.97 12.17
N GLN A 80 13.93 17.10 13.30
CA GLN A 80 12.72 17.90 13.43
C GLN A 80 13.00 19.14 14.25
N ASP A 81 12.45 20.28 13.82
CA ASP A 81 12.49 21.49 14.61
C ASP A 81 11.58 21.30 15.84
N SER A 82 12.12 21.54 17.02
CA SER A 82 11.40 21.44 18.29
C SER A 82 11.25 22.84 18.89
N GLY A 83 10.04 23.26 19.18
CA GLY A 83 9.76 24.56 19.76
C GLY A 83 8.30 24.71 20.20
N ASN A 84 8.00 25.80 20.93
CA ASN A 84 6.65 26.11 21.42
C ASN A 84 5.77 26.82 20.36
N GLN A 85 6.27 27.03 19.15
CA GLN A 85 5.48 27.60 18.05
C GLN A 85 5.21 26.51 17.02
N ALA A 86 4.07 26.58 16.33
CA ALA A 86 3.71 25.66 15.25
C ALA A 86 4.77 25.74 14.14
N VAL A 87 5.67 24.75 14.11
CA VAL A 87 6.84 24.76 13.22
C VAL A 87 6.58 23.93 11.99
N ASP A 88 5.77 22.86 12.09
CA ASP A 88 5.51 21.94 10.98
C ASP A 88 4.00 21.85 10.67
N ASP A 89 3.58 22.54 9.60
CA ASP A 89 2.23 22.44 9.04
C ASP A 89 2.07 21.21 8.10
N LYS A 90 3.12 20.38 8.00
CA LYS A 90 3.22 19.28 7.02
C LYS A 90 3.51 17.96 7.71
N PHE A 91 3.02 16.89 7.09
CA PHE A 91 3.53 15.57 7.41
C PHE A 91 5.01 15.46 7.01
N THR A 92 5.84 15.06 7.95
CA THR A 92 7.26 14.82 7.69
C THR A 92 7.53 13.32 7.62
N VAL A 93 7.94 12.87 6.45
CA VAL A 93 8.38 11.48 6.25
C VAL A 93 9.88 11.40 6.49
N VAL A 94 10.30 10.57 7.43
CA VAL A 94 11.69 10.39 7.80
C VAL A 94 12.16 8.99 7.39
N CYS A 95 13.25 8.94 6.59
CA CYS A 95 13.82 7.72 6.07
C CYS A 95 15.33 7.67 6.22
N TYR A 96 15.86 6.46 6.13
CA TYR A 96 17.29 6.25 6.02
C TYR A 96 17.86 6.91 4.75
N GLY A 97 18.95 7.65 4.90
CA GLY A 97 19.75 8.24 3.82
C GLY A 97 21.23 8.04 4.09
N ASN A 98 22.05 8.31 3.10
CA ASN A 98 23.51 8.13 3.20
C ASN A 98 24.23 9.32 3.84
N ASN A 99 23.56 10.46 4.00
CA ASN A 99 24.15 11.69 4.52
C ASN A 99 24.13 11.68 6.05
N GLU A 100 25.24 12.08 6.67
CA GLU A 100 25.34 12.23 8.12
C GLU A 100 24.50 13.42 8.63
N THR A 101 24.33 14.45 7.80
CA THR A 101 23.47 15.61 8.10
C THR A 101 22.08 15.42 7.52
N PRO A 102 21.03 15.82 8.25
CA PRO A 102 19.65 15.78 7.75
C PRO A 102 19.50 16.54 6.43
N THR A 103 18.84 15.92 5.47
CA THR A 103 18.52 16.52 4.16
C THR A 103 17.02 16.58 4.00
N THR A 104 16.46 17.78 3.75
CA THR A 104 15.04 17.99 3.53
C THR A 104 14.76 18.08 2.03
N LEU A 105 13.79 17.30 1.56
CA LEU A 105 13.32 17.23 0.17
C LEU A 105 11.83 17.55 0.11
N PRO A 106 11.34 18.13 -1.00
CA PRO A 106 9.92 18.37 -1.18
C PRO A 106 9.12 17.07 -1.22
N GLY A 107 7.82 17.13 -0.88
CA GLY A 107 6.91 15.99 -0.89
C GLY A 107 6.85 15.24 -2.23
N LEU A 108 7.05 15.94 -3.34
CA LEU A 108 7.14 15.34 -4.67
C LEU A 108 8.28 14.30 -4.80
N ALA A 109 9.31 14.36 -3.94
CA ALA A 109 10.36 13.35 -3.92
C ALA A 109 9.84 11.96 -3.55
N LEU A 110 8.72 11.89 -2.82
CA LEU A 110 8.07 10.63 -2.45
C LEU A 110 7.48 9.89 -3.66
N ASP A 111 6.99 10.61 -4.68
CA ASP A 111 6.46 9.99 -5.91
C ASP A 111 7.49 9.16 -6.68
N ALA A 112 8.76 9.51 -6.53
CA ALA A 112 9.87 8.86 -7.24
C ALA A 112 10.60 7.80 -6.40
N ASP A 113 10.31 7.68 -5.11
CA ASP A 113 11.02 6.77 -4.21
C ASP A 113 10.29 5.41 -4.12
N PRO A 114 10.91 4.30 -4.57
CA PRO A 114 10.27 2.98 -4.60
C PRO A 114 10.04 2.37 -3.21
N ARG A 115 10.59 2.95 -2.14
CA ARG A 115 10.37 2.50 -0.76
C ARG A 115 8.93 2.73 -0.32
N PHE A 116 8.28 3.77 -0.87
CA PHE A 116 6.93 4.16 -0.49
C PHE A 116 5.87 3.38 -1.27
N PRO A 117 4.78 2.98 -0.61
CA PRO A 117 3.56 2.54 -1.29
C PRO A 117 2.86 3.71 -1.98
N PHE A 118 3.29 4.92 -1.69
CA PHE A 118 2.85 6.18 -2.28
C PHE A 118 3.47 6.45 -3.66
N TYR A 119 3.80 5.41 -4.40
CA TYR A 119 4.05 5.60 -5.82
C TYR A 119 2.83 6.27 -6.45
N ASN A 120 2.99 7.53 -6.84
CA ASN A 120 1.91 8.46 -7.18
C ASN A 120 1.10 8.95 -5.96
N ILE A 121 1.78 9.37 -4.87
CA ILE A 121 1.11 9.97 -3.71
C ILE A 121 0.19 11.14 -4.12
N SER A 122 0.54 11.86 -5.17
CA SER A 122 -0.30 12.89 -5.77
C SER A 122 -1.64 12.34 -6.24
N GLU A 123 -1.69 11.11 -6.80
CA GLU A 123 -2.94 10.45 -7.18
C GLU A 123 -3.73 9.96 -5.97
N GLU A 124 -3.05 9.46 -4.93
CA GLU A 124 -3.70 9.04 -3.70
C GLU A 124 -4.32 10.23 -2.96
N ILE A 125 -3.62 11.36 -2.88
CA ILE A 125 -4.18 12.61 -2.33
C ILE A 125 -5.38 13.07 -3.17
N ASN A 126 -5.33 12.99 -4.51
CA ASN A 126 -6.46 13.31 -5.38
C ASN A 126 -7.68 12.40 -5.17
N LYS A 127 -7.49 11.14 -4.76
CA LYS A 127 -8.60 10.24 -4.41
C LYS A 127 -9.25 10.67 -3.10
N VAL A 128 -8.45 11.13 -2.15
CA VAL A 128 -8.91 11.59 -0.84
C VAL A 128 -9.53 12.98 -0.94
N ASP A 129 -8.89 13.88 -1.67
CA ASP A 129 -9.34 15.26 -1.88
C ASP A 129 -9.11 15.69 -3.35
N PRO A 130 -10.14 15.69 -4.20
CA PRO A 130 -10.02 16.00 -5.61
C PRO A 130 -9.45 17.39 -5.87
N GLY A 131 -8.35 17.47 -6.62
CA GLY A 131 -7.65 18.70 -6.97
C GLY A 131 -6.41 19.02 -6.12
N GLU A 132 -6.25 18.38 -4.96
CA GLU A 132 -5.14 18.66 -4.04
C GLU A 132 -3.86 17.87 -4.35
N GLY A 133 -3.90 16.85 -5.22
CA GLY A 133 -2.70 16.08 -5.59
C GLY A 133 -1.57 16.92 -6.20
N ASN A 134 -1.88 18.01 -6.90
CA ASN A 134 -0.88 18.94 -7.43
C ASN A 134 -0.20 19.77 -6.31
N ARG A 135 -0.73 19.75 -5.10
CA ARG A 135 -0.24 20.50 -3.94
C ARG A 135 0.46 19.62 -2.92
N VAL A 136 0.92 18.44 -3.30
CA VAL A 136 1.60 17.47 -2.41
C VAL A 136 2.69 18.11 -1.54
N ASN A 137 3.41 19.09 -2.06
CA ASN A 137 4.46 19.80 -1.31
C ASN A 137 3.92 20.71 -0.19
N LEU A 138 2.62 21.02 -0.16
CA LEU A 138 1.99 21.73 0.94
C LEU A 138 1.69 20.81 2.12
N TYR A 139 1.46 19.53 1.85
CA TYR A 139 1.07 18.54 2.85
C TYR A 139 2.20 17.65 3.33
N LEU A 140 3.21 17.44 2.49
CA LEU A 140 4.25 16.47 2.73
C LEU A 140 5.66 17.02 2.47
N GLN A 141 6.62 16.54 3.26
CA GLN A 141 8.06 16.69 3.04
C GLN A 141 8.78 15.38 3.37
N LEU A 142 9.93 15.17 2.76
CA LEU A 142 10.81 14.03 3.02
C LEU A 142 12.08 14.53 3.69
N LYS A 143 12.43 13.97 4.85
CA LYS A 143 13.71 14.18 5.51
C LYS A 143 14.50 12.88 5.54
N THR A 144 15.77 12.93 5.18
CA THR A 144 16.64 11.74 5.15
C THR A 144 17.93 12.00 5.92
N LEU A 145 18.40 10.97 6.62
CA LEU A 145 19.69 11.00 7.32
C LEU A 145 20.20 9.58 7.54
N LYS A 146 21.49 9.48 7.85
CA LYS A 146 22.13 8.21 8.21
C LYS A 146 21.95 7.96 9.71
N SER A 147 20.89 7.23 10.04
CA SER A 147 20.64 6.78 11.42
C SER A 147 20.33 5.28 11.43
N PRO A 148 21.00 4.48 12.28
CA PRO A 148 20.74 3.05 12.39
C PRO A 148 19.30 2.75 12.84
N ASN A 149 18.71 3.63 13.66
CA ASN A 149 17.36 3.42 14.21
C ASN A 149 16.25 3.59 13.15
N VAL A 150 16.51 4.34 12.08
CA VAL A 150 15.57 4.53 10.95
C VAL A 150 15.85 3.56 9.80
N LYS A 151 17.00 2.86 9.85
CA LYS A 151 17.35 1.91 8.80
C LYS A 151 16.31 0.80 8.69
N GLY A 152 15.76 0.63 7.48
CA GLY A 152 14.71 -0.36 7.22
C GLY A 152 13.33 0.01 7.76
N LYS A 153 13.08 1.29 8.09
CA LYS A 153 11.81 1.82 8.60
C LYS A 153 11.50 3.17 7.97
N ILE A 154 10.22 3.53 7.99
CA ILE A 154 9.72 4.85 7.60
C ILE A 154 8.97 5.41 8.81
N LEU A 155 9.40 6.59 9.30
CA LEU A 155 8.65 7.33 10.31
C LEU A 155 7.85 8.43 9.60
N ILE A 156 6.61 8.65 10.04
CA ILE A 156 5.75 9.72 9.54
C ILE A 156 5.30 10.55 10.71
N ASP A 157 5.83 11.77 10.80
CA ASP A 157 5.39 12.75 11.80
C ASP A 157 4.20 13.53 11.25
N SER A 158 3.13 13.63 12.04
CA SER A 158 1.97 14.44 11.69
C SER A 158 2.17 15.89 12.10
N PRO A 159 1.58 16.85 11.37
CA PRO A 159 1.42 18.19 11.90
C PRO A 159 0.71 18.16 13.25
N GLY A 160 0.93 19.16 14.09
CA GLY A 160 0.17 19.33 15.33
C GLY A 160 -1.30 19.60 15.01
N PHE A 161 -2.20 18.84 15.63
CA PHE A 161 -3.64 19.06 15.45
C PHE A 161 -4.10 20.25 16.29
N ASP A 162 -4.24 21.40 15.65
CA ASP A 162 -4.87 22.60 16.23
C ASP A 162 -6.18 22.96 15.53
N ALA A 163 -6.98 23.78 16.22
CA ALA A 163 -8.41 23.96 15.94
C ALA A 163 -8.78 24.71 14.65
N ASP A 164 -7.85 25.12 13.77
CA ASP A 164 -8.15 26.03 12.66
C ASP A 164 -8.14 25.45 11.25
N SER A 165 -8.94 26.05 10.43
CA SER A 165 -9.40 26.04 9.04
C SER A 165 -8.76 25.15 7.93
N GLN A 166 -7.64 24.44 8.12
CA GLN A 166 -7.11 23.42 7.18
C GLN A 166 -7.48 21.98 7.58
N ARG A 167 -8.38 21.83 8.51
CA ARG A 167 -8.66 20.63 9.29
C ARG A 167 -9.12 19.44 8.46
N ASP A 168 -10.07 19.63 7.56
CA ASP A 168 -10.73 18.50 6.86
C ASP A 168 -9.80 17.77 5.90
N GLY A 169 -8.95 18.50 5.16
CA GLY A 169 -7.97 17.89 4.26
C GLY A 169 -6.88 17.14 5.01
N ILE A 170 -6.33 17.75 6.07
CA ILE A 170 -5.30 17.14 6.92
C ILE A 170 -5.86 15.90 7.63
N LEU A 171 -7.09 15.95 8.15
CA LEU A 171 -7.71 14.81 8.83
C LEU A 171 -7.95 13.63 7.87
N ARG A 172 -8.40 13.90 6.63
CA ARG A 172 -8.55 12.85 5.60
C ARG A 172 -7.21 12.22 5.24
N ILE A 173 -6.16 13.02 5.05
CA ILE A 173 -4.81 12.53 4.79
C ILE A 173 -4.30 11.73 6.00
N THR A 174 -4.56 12.19 7.23
CA THR A 174 -4.21 11.47 8.46
C THR A 174 -4.86 10.11 8.50
N SER A 175 -6.17 10.02 8.24
CA SER A 175 -6.90 8.75 8.21
C SER A 175 -6.29 7.77 7.22
N HIS A 176 -5.94 8.25 6.04
CA HIS A 176 -5.29 7.44 5.00
C HIS A 176 -3.88 6.97 5.42
N ILE A 177 -3.07 7.86 6.02
CA ILE A 177 -1.74 7.52 6.55
C ILE A 177 -1.85 6.48 7.68
N VAL A 178 -2.81 6.65 8.60
CA VAL A 178 -3.07 5.70 9.68
C VAL A 178 -3.46 4.33 9.13
N GLU A 179 -4.32 4.28 8.11
CA GLU A 179 -4.72 3.03 7.47
C GLU A 179 -3.52 2.26 6.89
N MET A 180 -2.61 2.97 6.24
CA MET A 180 -1.41 2.38 5.63
C MET A 180 -0.30 2.05 6.63
N SER A 181 -0.31 2.65 7.82
CA SER A 181 0.74 2.47 8.83
C SER A 181 0.68 1.08 9.46
N ASP A 182 1.84 0.52 9.76
CA ASP A 182 1.98 -0.74 10.50
C ASP A 182 1.90 -0.54 12.01
N LEU A 183 2.29 0.65 12.47
CA LEU A 183 2.23 1.07 13.87
C LEU A 183 1.89 2.55 13.93
N VAL A 184 1.05 2.93 14.89
CA VAL A 184 0.65 4.30 15.17
C VAL A 184 0.97 4.63 16.61
N LEU A 185 1.80 5.64 16.83
CA LEU A 185 2.13 6.18 18.13
C LEU A 185 1.28 7.44 18.34
N VAL A 186 0.37 7.43 19.30
CA VAL A 186 -0.49 8.57 19.62
C VAL A 186 0.03 9.25 20.87
N PHE A 187 0.51 10.48 20.72
CA PHE A 187 1.11 11.26 21.79
C PHE A 187 0.08 12.13 22.48
N PHE A 188 0.03 12.03 23.79
CA PHE A 188 -0.73 12.85 24.70
C PHE A 188 0.20 13.65 25.60
N ASP A 189 -0.21 14.85 25.97
CA ASP A 189 0.50 15.71 26.89
C ASP A 189 -0.05 15.53 28.33
N ALA A 190 0.79 15.10 29.26
CA ALA A 190 0.39 14.92 30.64
C ALA A 190 -0.04 16.21 31.37
N ARG A 191 0.36 17.37 30.85
CA ARG A 191 -0.06 18.68 31.38
C ARG A 191 -1.54 18.97 31.11
N HIS A 192 -2.11 18.32 30.10
CA HIS A 192 -3.50 18.53 29.68
C HIS A 192 -4.29 17.21 29.81
N PRO A 193 -4.81 16.90 31.01
CA PRO A 193 -5.50 15.63 31.27
C PRO A 193 -6.86 15.50 30.56
N GLU A 194 -7.34 16.58 29.94
CA GLU A 194 -8.61 16.58 29.21
C GLU A 194 -8.38 16.51 27.69
N PRO A 195 -9.08 15.60 26.97
CA PRO A 195 -8.85 15.32 25.56
C PRO A 195 -9.39 16.37 24.58
N GLY A 196 -9.74 17.59 25.02
CA GLY A 196 -10.48 18.59 24.26
C GLY A 196 -10.05 18.76 22.79
N ALA A 197 -8.79 19.17 22.53
CA ALA A 197 -8.27 19.40 21.17
C ALA A 197 -8.02 18.09 20.37
N MET A 198 -7.89 16.94 21.05
CA MET A 198 -7.67 15.64 20.41
C MET A 198 -8.96 14.91 20.03
N ARG A 199 -10.12 15.42 20.44
CA ARG A 199 -11.40 14.70 20.28
C ARG A 199 -11.69 14.37 18.82
N ASP A 200 -11.55 15.32 17.93
CA ASP A 200 -11.82 15.13 16.51
C ASP A 200 -10.77 14.20 15.87
N THR A 201 -9.52 14.26 16.34
CA THR A 201 -8.47 13.32 15.91
C THR A 201 -8.79 11.91 16.38
N LEU A 202 -9.27 11.75 17.60
CA LEU A 202 -9.69 10.47 18.14
C LEU A 202 -10.91 9.92 17.38
N GLU A 203 -11.91 10.73 17.05
CA GLU A 203 -13.05 10.32 16.23
C GLU A 203 -12.60 9.78 14.87
N HIS A 204 -11.66 10.43 14.20
CA HIS A 204 -11.11 9.94 12.93
C HIS A 204 -10.25 8.67 13.10
N LEU A 205 -9.46 8.59 14.16
CA LEU A 205 -8.73 7.35 14.52
C LEU A 205 -9.69 6.23 14.87
N VAL A 206 -10.78 6.51 15.58
CA VAL A 206 -11.84 5.55 15.90
C VAL A 206 -12.47 5.00 14.63
N ALA A 207 -12.89 5.87 13.72
CA ALA A 207 -13.54 5.47 12.47
C ALA A 207 -12.64 4.53 11.64
N THR A 208 -11.32 4.78 11.63
CA THR A 208 -10.35 3.93 10.92
C THR A 208 -9.99 2.66 11.69
N THR A 209 -9.92 2.70 13.02
CA THR A 209 -9.49 1.56 13.87
C THR A 209 -10.62 0.56 14.13
N ILE A 210 -11.87 1.02 14.28
CA ILE A 210 -13.05 0.14 14.46
C ILE A 210 -13.31 -0.70 13.20
N GLY A 211 -13.00 -0.16 12.00
CA GLY A 211 -13.05 -0.92 10.75
C GLY A 211 -11.97 -1.99 10.61
N HIS A 212 -10.88 -1.90 11.37
CA HIS A 212 -9.72 -2.78 11.30
C HIS A 212 -9.52 -3.51 12.63
N ARG A 213 -9.54 -4.84 12.59
CA ARG A 213 -9.44 -5.76 13.74
C ARG A 213 -8.08 -5.73 14.50
N ASP A 214 -7.27 -4.70 14.37
CA ASP A 214 -5.89 -4.67 14.82
C ASP A 214 -5.66 -3.64 15.94
N ALA A 215 -6.22 -3.93 17.13
CA ALA A 215 -6.01 -3.13 18.34
C ALA A 215 -4.51 -3.02 18.74
N ASN A 216 -3.66 -3.94 18.26
CA ASN A 216 -2.21 -3.94 18.50
C ASN A 216 -1.42 -2.94 17.65
N LYS A 217 -2.09 -2.27 16.71
CA LYS A 217 -1.48 -1.29 15.81
C LYS A 217 -1.23 0.06 16.48
N VAL A 218 -1.94 0.38 17.57
CA VAL A 218 -1.89 1.69 18.22
C VAL A 218 -1.24 1.58 19.59
N LEU A 219 -0.23 2.45 19.84
CA LEU A 219 0.33 2.68 21.18
C LEU A 219 -0.04 4.09 21.64
N TYR A 220 -0.53 4.18 22.88
CA TYR A 220 -0.84 5.45 23.52
C TYR A 220 0.34 5.89 24.37
N ILE A 221 0.90 7.05 24.08
CA ILE A 221 2.09 7.58 24.73
C ILE A 221 1.72 8.84 25.47
N LEU A 222 1.81 8.81 26.80
CA LEU A 222 1.66 9.96 27.65
C LEU A 222 3.05 10.57 27.87
N ASN A 223 3.30 11.70 27.23
CA ASN A 223 4.57 12.39 27.32
C ASN A 223 4.53 13.47 28.40
N GLN A 224 5.71 13.93 28.84
CA GLN A 224 5.89 14.95 29.89
C GLN A 224 5.34 14.53 31.26
N ILE A 225 5.45 13.24 31.60
CA ILE A 225 4.99 12.71 32.88
C ILE A 225 5.79 13.26 34.09
N ASP A 226 6.97 13.86 33.87
CA ASP A 226 7.74 14.58 34.86
C ASP A 226 6.94 15.73 35.50
N THR A 227 6.04 16.32 34.75
CA THR A 227 5.19 17.42 35.25
C THR A 227 4.14 16.98 36.28
N THR A 228 3.79 15.69 36.29
CA THR A 228 2.86 15.09 37.25
C THR A 228 3.51 14.79 38.61
N SER A 229 4.83 14.96 38.71
CA SER A 229 5.61 14.63 39.90
C SER A 229 5.26 15.43 41.13
N LYS A 230 4.79 16.66 40.96
CA LYS A 230 4.40 17.59 42.05
C LYS A 230 3.14 17.14 42.77
N GLU A 231 2.17 16.65 42.02
CA GLU A 231 0.85 16.23 42.54
C GLU A 231 0.75 14.72 42.72
N ASP A 232 1.75 13.96 42.28
CA ASP A 232 1.77 12.50 42.26
C ASP A 232 0.49 11.87 41.64
N ASN A 233 -0.03 12.50 40.58
CA ASN A 233 -1.34 12.19 39.98
C ASN A 233 -1.27 11.49 38.63
N LEU A 234 -0.14 10.85 38.28
CA LEU A 234 0.07 10.21 36.99
C LEU A 234 -1.01 9.16 36.67
N GLU A 235 -1.40 8.37 37.65
CA GLU A 235 -2.43 7.33 37.51
C GLU A 235 -3.82 7.93 37.22
N ASP A 236 -4.13 9.08 37.83
CA ASP A 236 -5.39 9.81 37.59
C ASP A 236 -5.43 10.41 36.19
N VAL A 237 -4.31 10.95 35.71
CA VAL A 237 -4.17 11.45 34.32
C VAL A 237 -4.34 10.31 33.32
N ILE A 238 -3.68 9.16 33.54
CA ILE A 238 -3.87 7.95 32.71
C ILE A 238 -5.33 7.51 32.71
N GLY A 239 -5.95 7.44 33.90
CA GLY A 239 -7.37 7.05 34.04
C GLY A 239 -8.32 8.04 33.33
N SER A 240 -8.01 9.32 33.31
CA SER A 240 -8.78 10.33 32.56
C SER A 240 -8.72 10.09 31.06
N TRP A 241 -7.53 9.87 30.51
CA TRP A 241 -7.34 9.56 29.10
C TRP A 241 -7.97 8.22 28.71
N GLN A 242 -7.88 7.20 29.56
CA GLN A 242 -8.54 5.91 29.30
C GLN A 242 -10.06 6.04 29.25
N ARG A 243 -10.67 6.83 30.12
CA ARG A 243 -12.11 7.13 30.07
C ARG A 243 -12.50 7.87 28.80
N ALA A 244 -11.72 8.87 28.38
CA ALA A 244 -11.95 9.61 27.17
C ALA A 244 -11.91 8.72 25.92
N LEU A 245 -10.88 7.86 25.80
CA LEU A 245 -10.77 6.89 24.71
C LEU A 245 -11.96 5.92 24.70
N ALA A 246 -12.37 5.44 25.87
CA ALA A 246 -13.53 4.53 25.98
C ALA A 246 -14.85 5.20 25.57
N GLN A 247 -15.02 6.50 25.83
CA GLN A 247 -16.18 7.27 25.39
C GLN A 247 -16.27 7.38 23.87
N GLU A 248 -15.13 7.45 23.19
CA GLU A 248 -15.03 7.46 21.73
C GLU A 248 -15.01 6.02 21.12
N GLY A 249 -15.25 4.98 21.94
CA GLY A 249 -15.33 3.59 21.48
C GLY A 249 -13.97 2.94 21.18
N LEU A 250 -12.86 3.58 21.55
CA LEU A 250 -11.53 2.99 21.47
C LEU A 250 -11.31 2.02 22.63
N ILE A 251 -10.74 0.85 22.32
CA ILE A 251 -10.27 -0.07 23.36
C ILE A 251 -9.07 0.60 24.02
N SER A 252 -9.19 0.92 25.30
CA SER A 252 -8.09 1.49 26.07
C SER A 252 -6.94 0.47 26.13
N GLY A 253 -5.90 0.73 25.32
CA GLY A 253 -4.65 -0.01 25.38
C GLY A 253 -3.79 0.43 26.57
N ASN A 254 -2.58 -0.13 26.66
CA ASN A 254 -1.61 0.32 27.64
C ASN A 254 -1.11 1.73 27.31
N PHE A 255 -1.08 2.61 28.33
CA PHE A 255 -0.41 3.89 28.23
C PHE A 255 1.06 3.74 28.62
N TYR A 256 1.92 4.26 27.78
CA TYR A 256 3.36 4.32 27.99
C TYR A 256 3.73 5.73 28.41
N GLY A 257 4.29 5.88 29.63
CA GLY A 257 4.66 7.20 30.18
C GLY A 257 6.12 7.51 29.88
N ILE A 258 6.38 8.64 29.20
CA ILE A 258 7.74 9.08 28.89
C ILE A 258 7.93 10.58 29.19
N TYR A 259 9.18 11.02 29.26
CA TYR A 259 9.59 12.41 29.28
C TYR A 259 11.02 12.56 28.80
N ASN A 260 11.41 13.77 28.38
CA ASN A 260 12.79 14.08 28.02
C ASN A 260 13.58 14.53 29.25
N GLU A 261 14.66 13.82 29.61
CA GLU A 261 15.50 14.15 30.77
C GLU A 261 16.13 15.54 30.66
N ASP A 262 16.52 15.99 29.46
CA ASP A 262 17.19 17.28 29.25
C ASP A 262 16.24 18.47 29.45
N ALA A 263 14.92 18.25 29.37
CA ALA A 263 13.88 19.26 29.53
C ALA A 263 13.00 19.00 30.76
N ALA A 264 13.34 18.03 31.59
CA ALA A 264 12.53 17.61 32.72
C ALA A 264 12.44 18.69 33.81
N VAL A 265 11.25 18.77 34.41
CA VAL A 265 11.04 19.60 35.60
C VAL A 265 11.82 19.01 36.77
N PRO A 266 12.56 19.79 37.55
CA PRO A 266 13.26 19.26 38.73
C PRO A 266 12.31 18.58 39.70
N PHE A 267 12.68 17.39 40.15
CA PHE A 267 11.88 16.61 41.08
C PHE A 267 12.07 17.14 42.52
N GLU A 268 10.98 17.51 43.17
CA GLU A 268 10.99 17.95 44.58
C GLU A 268 11.19 16.76 45.53
N ASN A 269 10.72 15.57 45.11
CA ASN A 269 10.87 14.32 45.84
C ASN A 269 11.70 13.31 45.04
N GLU A 270 12.87 12.98 45.54
CA GLU A 270 13.82 12.07 44.86
C GLU A 270 13.25 10.67 44.64
N THR A 271 12.44 10.16 45.55
CA THR A 271 11.79 8.83 45.46
C THR A 271 10.77 8.84 44.29
N HIS A 272 9.96 9.89 44.15
CA HIS A 272 9.04 10.04 43.02
C HIS A 272 9.80 10.19 41.70
N GLY A 273 10.87 10.96 41.68
CA GLY A 273 11.75 11.11 40.50
C GLY A 273 12.32 9.76 40.05
N GLN A 274 12.82 8.94 40.99
CA GLN A 274 13.33 7.60 40.66
C GLN A 274 12.23 6.67 40.13
N ARG A 275 11.01 6.70 40.71
CA ARG A 275 9.84 5.95 40.21
C ARG A 275 9.48 6.33 38.77
N LEU A 276 9.36 7.61 38.50
CA LEU A 276 9.04 8.13 37.17
C LEU A 276 10.14 7.82 36.15
N LYS A 277 11.42 7.92 36.55
CA LYS A 277 12.55 7.53 35.70
C LYS A 277 12.53 6.04 35.38
N GLY A 278 12.33 5.19 36.36
CA GLY A 278 12.21 3.74 36.14
C GLY A 278 11.02 3.38 35.22
N LYS A 279 9.88 4.07 35.39
CA LYS A 279 8.72 3.90 34.50
C LYS A 279 9.06 4.36 33.06
N LYS A 280 9.62 5.55 32.89
CA LYS A 280 10.04 6.08 31.58
C LYS A 280 11.00 5.12 30.89
N ASP A 281 12.03 4.63 31.56
CA ASP A 281 13.03 3.73 30.97
C ASP A 281 12.40 2.42 30.53
N ALA A 282 11.53 1.82 31.37
CA ALA A 282 10.81 0.59 31.02
C ALA A 282 9.84 0.79 29.85
N ASP A 283 9.09 1.88 29.83
CA ASP A 283 8.10 2.16 28.80
C ASP A 283 8.75 2.54 27.47
N LEU A 284 9.84 3.34 27.50
CA LEU A 284 10.61 3.67 26.29
C LEU A 284 11.24 2.41 25.66
N ALA A 285 11.77 1.50 26.50
CA ALA A 285 12.28 0.21 26.01
C ALA A 285 11.18 -0.61 25.31
N ARG A 286 9.97 -0.67 25.87
CA ARG A 286 8.82 -1.36 25.26
C ARG A 286 8.38 -0.72 23.96
N ILE A 287 8.33 0.62 23.89
CA ILE A 287 8.00 1.35 22.65
C ILE A 287 9.04 1.00 21.56
N THR A 288 10.32 1.10 21.88
CA THR A 288 11.41 0.80 20.96
C THR A 288 11.37 -0.66 20.49
N GLU A 289 11.18 -1.61 21.41
CA GLU A 289 11.01 -3.04 21.09
C GLU A 289 9.83 -3.25 20.12
N ARG A 290 8.70 -2.55 20.34
CA ARG A 290 7.53 -2.66 19.46
C ARG A 290 7.81 -2.07 18.07
N MET A 291 8.51 -0.94 18.00
CA MET A 291 8.94 -0.33 16.75
C MET A 291 9.90 -1.25 15.95
N ASP A 292 10.72 -2.04 16.63
CA ASP A 292 11.61 -3.02 15.98
C ASP A 292 10.86 -4.25 15.48
N LYS A 293 9.91 -4.76 16.28
CA LYS A 293 9.06 -5.91 15.91
C LYS A 293 8.23 -5.66 14.66
N VAL A 294 7.84 -4.42 14.40
CA VAL A 294 7.06 -4.06 13.19
C VAL A 294 7.83 -4.40 11.91
N SER A 295 9.15 -4.26 11.91
CA SER A 295 9.98 -4.61 10.75
C SER A 295 9.91 -6.10 10.41
N ILE A 296 9.89 -6.94 11.43
CA ILE A 296 9.74 -8.39 11.29
C ILE A 296 8.33 -8.73 10.77
N GLU A 297 7.30 -8.18 11.42
CA GLU A 297 5.90 -8.39 11.02
C GLU A 297 5.67 -7.95 9.57
N ARG A 298 6.30 -6.86 9.14
CA ARG A 298 6.21 -6.38 7.76
C ARG A 298 6.78 -7.37 6.76
N ALA A 299 7.91 -8.00 7.04
CA ALA A 299 8.48 -9.03 6.18
C ALA A 299 7.50 -10.20 5.99
N TYR A 300 6.86 -10.68 7.05
CA TYR A 300 5.81 -11.71 6.95
C TYR A 300 4.62 -11.26 6.11
N ARG A 301 4.16 -10.00 6.27
CA ARG A 301 3.05 -9.44 5.48
C ARG A 301 3.38 -9.35 4.00
N ILE A 302 4.61 -8.97 3.63
CA ILE A 302 5.08 -8.92 2.24
C ILE A 302 5.05 -10.32 1.61
N ILE A 303 5.58 -11.32 2.31
CA ILE A 303 5.58 -12.69 1.81
C ILE A 303 4.16 -13.27 1.72
N LYS A 304 3.32 -12.96 2.71
CA LYS A 304 1.91 -13.36 2.67
C LYS A 304 1.16 -12.71 1.51
N ALA A 305 1.39 -11.42 1.25
CA ALA A 305 0.78 -10.74 0.12
C ALA A 305 1.18 -11.37 -1.23
N LEU A 306 2.42 -11.83 -1.38
CA LEU A 306 2.85 -12.60 -2.55
C LEU A 306 2.04 -13.90 -2.70
N ASP A 307 1.86 -14.66 -1.61
CA ASP A 307 1.05 -15.89 -1.60
C ASP A 307 -0.42 -15.57 -1.95
N ASP A 308 -0.98 -14.54 -1.34
CA ASP A 308 -2.37 -14.12 -1.55
C ASP A 308 -2.59 -13.68 -3.02
N PHE A 309 -1.73 -12.86 -3.61
CA PHE A 309 -1.80 -12.46 -5.02
C PHE A 309 -1.67 -13.64 -5.98
N ALA A 310 -0.73 -14.57 -5.70
CA ALA A 310 -0.55 -15.75 -6.53
C ALA A 310 -1.78 -16.67 -6.47
N ARG A 311 -2.37 -16.88 -5.28
CA ARG A 311 -3.61 -17.65 -5.09
C ARG A 311 -4.81 -16.97 -5.74
N GLU A 312 -5.02 -15.69 -5.48
CA GLU A 312 -6.10 -14.91 -6.07
C GLU A 312 -6.04 -14.98 -7.60
N THR A 313 -4.84 -14.77 -8.17
CA THR A 313 -4.65 -14.87 -9.62
C THR A 313 -5.03 -16.27 -10.13
N LYS A 314 -4.58 -17.33 -9.46
CA LYS A 314 -4.82 -18.73 -9.88
C LYS A 314 -6.25 -19.16 -9.67
N GLU A 315 -6.84 -18.88 -8.50
CA GLU A 315 -8.09 -19.48 -8.04
C GLU A 315 -9.32 -18.64 -8.37
N GLN A 316 -9.15 -17.31 -8.51
CA GLN A 316 -10.25 -16.38 -8.77
C GLN A 316 -10.13 -15.70 -10.14
N LYS A 317 -9.02 -14.98 -10.40
CA LYS A 317 -8.88 -14.15 -11.62
C LYS A 317 -8.85 -15.00 -12.89
N ILE A 318 -8.10 -16.09 -12.90
CA ILE A 318 -8.00 -16.98 -14.06
C ILE A 318 -9.36 -17.60 -14.44
N PRO A 319 -10.07 -18.30 -13.55
CA PRO A 319 -11.39 -18.85 -13.88
C PRO A 319 -12.39 -17.79 -14.32
N LEU A 320 -12.45 -16.67 -13.61
CA LEU A 320 -13.35 -15.55 -13.91
C LEU A 320 -13.08 -14.95 -15.30
N LEU A 321 -11.82 -14.66 -15.60
CA LEU A 321 -11.44 -14.14 -16.92
C LEU A 321 -11.79 -15.14 -18.04
N LYS A 322 -11.58 -16.42 -17.81
CA LYS A 322 -11.98 -17.48 -18.77
C LYS A 322 -13.47 -17.44 -19.05
N GLU A 323 -14.29 -17.37 -18.03
CA GLU A 323 -15.73 -17.25 -18.16
C GLU A 323 -16.16 -16.00 -18.93
N VAL A 324 -15.59 -14.85 -18.58
CA VAL A 324 -15.88 -13.55 -19.23
C VAL A 324 -15.49 -13.59 -20.72
N LEU A 325 -14.34 -14.18 -21.06
CA LEU A 325 -13.89 -14.32 -22.43
C LEU A 325 -14.75 -15.31 -23.23
N GLN A 326 -15.20 -16.41 -22.63
CA GLN A 326 -16.13 -17.36 -23.26
C GLN A 326 -17.48 -16.69 -23.55
N ASN A 327 -18.02 -15.95 -22.60
CA ASN A 327 -19.25 -15.19 -22.75
C ASN A 327 -19.14 -14.13 -23.86
N TRP A 328 -18.00 -13.41 -23.91
CA TRP A 328 -17.71 -12.48 -24.98
C TRP A 328 -17.66 -13.18 -26.35
N ALA A 329 -16.90 -14.25 -26.47
CA ALA A 329 -16.73 -15.00 -27.71
C ALA A 329 -18.07 -15.56 -28.22
N SER A 330 -18.90 -16.11 -27.34
CA SER A 330 -20.23 -16.59 -27.69
C SER A 330 -21.12 -15.48 -28.25
N LYS A 331 -21.14 -14.30 -27.64
CA LYS A 331 -21.91 -13.15 -28.14
C LYS A 331 -21.44 -12.70 -29.51
N VAL A 332 -20.13 -12.61 -29.72
CA VAL A 332 -19.56 -12.27 -31.03
C VAL A 332 -19.99 -13.31 -32.07
N LEU A 333 -19.81 -14.61 -31.77
CA LEU A 333 -20.14 -15.69 -32.68
C LEU A 333 -21.62 -15.67 -33.12
N TRP A 334 -22.56 -15.58 -32.15
CA TRP A 334 -23.98 -15.54 -32.45
C TRP A 334 -24.37 -14.30 -33.26
N THR A 335 -23.76 -13.15 -32.98
CA THR A 335 -24.00 -11.92 -33.75
C THR A 335 -23.45 -12.04 -35.17
N ASP A 336 -22.25 -12.60 -35.34
CA ASP A 336 -21.67 -12.84 -36.67
C ASP A 336 -22.54 -13.82 -37.48
N LEU A 337 -23.01 -14.92 -36.89
CA LEU A 337 -23.90 -15.88 -37.55
C LEU A 337 -25.22 -15.23 -37.98
N THR A 338 -25.79 -14.35 -37.15
CA THR A 338 -27.02 -13.63 -37.47
C THR A 338 -26.80 -12.67 -38.64
N ILE A 339 -25.67 -11.92 -38.62
CA ILE A 339 -25.32 -10.99 -39.70
C ILE A 339 -25.07 -11.74 -41.01
N ILE A 340 -24.34 -12.86 -40.97
CA ILE A 340 -24.11 -13.71 -42.15
C ILE A 340 -25.43 -14.24 -42.70
N GLY A 341 -26.33 -14.74 -41.84
CA GLY A 341 -27.66 -15.20 -42.28
C GLY A 341 -28.47 -14.11 -42.99
N LEU A 342 -28.47 -12.88 -42.43
CA LEU A 342 -29.15 -11.73 -43.02
C LEU A 342 -28.50 -11.30 -44.36
N LEU A 343 -27.17 -11.32 -44.43
CA LEU A 343 -26.44 -11.01 -45.67
C LEU A 343 -26.74 -12.03 -46.78
N LEU A 344 -26.76 -13.32 -46.45
CA LEU A 344 -27.09 -14.38 -47.39
C LEU A 344 -28.54 -14.29 -47.88
N ALA A 345 -29.49 -13.96 -46.99
CA ALA A 345 -30.89 -13.71 -47.36
C ALA A 345 -31.01 -12.51 -48.27
N LEU A 346 -30.27 -11.41 -47.97
CA LEU A 346 -30.24 -10.21 -48.84
C LEU A 346 -29.65 -10.52 -50.21
N LEU A 347 -28.52 -11.21 -50.24
CA LEU A 347 -27.89 -11.63 -51.53
C LEU A 347 -28.81 -12.52 -52.35
N GLY A 348 -29.51 -13.46 -51.71
CA GLY A 348 -30.50 -14.33 -52.34
C GLY A 348 -31.67 -13.54 -52.94
N THR A 349 -32.18 -12.55 -52.21
CA THR A 349 -33.26 -11.67 -52.74
C THR A 349 -32.80 -10.78 -53.92
N LEU A 350 -31.56 -10.27 -53.84
CA LEU A 350 -30.94 -9.47 -54.92
C LEU A 350 -30.68 -10.34 -56.15
N GLN A 351 -30.27 -11.60 -55.99
CA GLN A 351 -30.13 -12.52 -57.09
C GLN A 351 -31.43 -12.78 -57.81
N VAL A 352 -32.50 -13.07 -57.09
CA VAL A 352 -33.82 -13.34 -57.67
C VAL A 352 -34.39 -12.11 -58.42
N LYS A 353 -34.15 -10.90 -57.91
CA LYS A 353 -34.70 -9.64 -58.50
C LYS A 353 -33.83 -9.08 -59.60
N PHE A 354 -32.51 -9.17 -59.50
CA PHE A 354 -31.57 -8.39 -60.35
C PHE A 354 -30.52 -9.24 -61.06
N ASN A 355 -30.55 -10.58 -60.94
CA ASN A 355 -29.53 -11.50 -61.46
C ASN A 355 -28.10 -11.08 -61.10
N LEU A 356 -27.93 -10.65 -59.83
CA LEU A 356 -26.70 -10.04 -59.32
C LEU A 356 -25.46 -10.95 -59.55
N PHE A 357 -25.61 -12.24 -59.48
CA PHE A 357 -24.46 -13.16 -59.65
C PHE A 357 -23.97 -13.22 -61.08
N ASP A 358 -24.86 -13.06 -62.07
CA ASP A 358 -24.46 -13.01 -63.48
C ASP A 358 -23.63 -11.74 -63.76
N ALA A 359 -23.96 -10.62 -63.09
CA ALA A 359 -23.22 -9.38 -63.22
C ALA A 359 -21.82 -9.43 -62.52
N LEU A 360 -21.74 -10.08 -61.34
CA LEU A 360 -20.53 -10.12 -60.51
C LEU A 360 -19.55 -11.23 -60.87
N PHE A 361 -20.02 -12.36 -61.39
CA PHE A 361 -19.21 -13.57 -61.64
C PHE A 361 -19.02 -13.86 -63.14
N ASN A 362 -19.30 -12.94 -64.02
CA ASN A 362 -19.22 -13.09 -65.49
C ASN A 362 -17.76 -13.18 -66.00
N SER A 363 -16.76 -12.81 -65.22
CA SER A 363 -15.34 -12.94 -65.56
C SER A 363 -14.54 -13.49 -64.37
N GLN A 364 -13.44 -14.18 -64.66
CA GLN A 364 -12.55 -14.69 -63.58
C GLN A 364 -12.05 -13.58 -62.64
N ALA A 365 -11.69 -12.41 -63.22
CA ALA A 365 -11.25 -11.28 -62.43
C ALA A 365 -12.39 -10.69 -61.57
N GLY A 366 -13.61 -10.58 -62.10
CA GLY A 366 -14.80 -10.13 -61.38
C GLY A 366 -15.16 -11.06 -60.22
N THR A 367 -15.07 -12.36 -60.43
CA THR A 367 -15.27 -13.35 -59.40
C THR A 367 -14.28 -13.19 -58.23
N ILE A 368 -12.99 -13.06 -58.54
CA ILE A 368 -11.94 -12.88 -57.52
C ILE A 368 -12.15 -11.58 -56.73
N ILE A 369 -12.43 -10.48 -57.42
CA ILE A 369 -12.66 -9.17 -56.77
C ILE A 369 -13.90 -9.22 -55.87
N SER A 370 -14.99 -9.83 -56.34
CA SER A 370 -16.23 -9.96 -55.56
C SER A 370 -16.04 -10.80 -54.29
N ILE A 371 -15.32 -11.90 -54.38
CA ILE A 371 -14.98 -12.76 -53.22
C ILE A 371 -14.11 -11.99 -52.22
N LEU A 372 -13.06 -11.29 -52.74
CA LEU A 372 -12.19 -10.49 -51.86
C LEU A 372 -12.95 -9.33 -51.17
N ALA A 373 -13.86 -8.68 -51.87
CA ALA A 373 -14.69 -7.62 -51.29
C ALA A 373 -15.64 -8.15 -50.22
N LEU A 374 -16.27 -9.30 -50.43
CA LEU A 374 -17.10 -9.96 -49.42
C LEU A 374 -16.30 -10.38 -48.19
N ILE A 375 -15.11 -10.94 -48.38
CA ILE A 375 -14.21 -11.27 -47.27
C ILE A 375 -13.81 -10.03 -46.48
N ALA A 376 -13.41 -8.96 -47.17
CA ALA A 376 -13.03 -7.68 -46.54
C ALA A 376 -14.19 -7.08 -45.74
N LEU A 377 -15.40 -7.08 -46.34
CA LEU A 377 -16.62 -6.61 -45.68
C LEU A 377 -16.90 -7.43 -44.39
N PHE A 378 -16.85 -8.76 -44.49
CA PHE A 378 -17.08 -9.64 -43.36
C PHE A 378 -16.03 -9.42 -42.24
N CYS A 379 -14.75 -9.33 -42.60
CA CYS A 379 -13.68 -9.03 -41.66
C CYS A 379 -13.90 -7.69 -40.96
N GLY A 380 -14.29 -6.65 -41.71
CA GLY A 380 -14.60 -5.31 -41.18
C GLY A 380 -15.76 -5.35 -40.17
N ILE A 381 -16.83 -6.04 -40.50
CA ILE A 381 -18.02 -6.22 -39.65
C ILE A 381 -17.61 -7.01 -38.40
N HIS A 382 -16.94 -8.16 -38.56
CA HIS A 382 -16.47 -8.99 -37.47
C HIS A 382 -15.62 -8.21 -36.45
N LEU A 383 -14.66 -7.40 -36.94
CA LEU A 383 -13.83 -6.57 -36.08
C LEU A 383 -14.65 -5.53 -35.30
N LYS A 384 -15.64 -4.89 -35.93
CA LYS A 384 -16.52 -3.94 -35.25
C LYS A 384 -17.38 -4.61 -34.17
N VAL A 385 -18.00 -5.74 -34.48
CA VAL A 385 -18.81 -6.55 -33.52
C VAL A 385 -17.93 -6.98 -32.33
N ARG A 386 -16.75 -7.48 -32.61
CA ARG A 386 -15.78 -7.89 -31.62
C ARG A 386 -15.39 -6.78 -30.67
N ASN A 387 -15.03 -5.61 -31.21
CA ASN A 387 -14.66 -4.44 -30.41
C ASN A 387 -15.85 -3.88 -29.62
N PHE A 388 -17.05 -3.87 -30.18
CA PHE A 388 -18.27 -3.43 -29.51
C PHE A 388 -18.56 -4.25 -28.25
N TYR A 389 -18.56 -5.59 -28.35
CA TYR A 389 -18.79 -6.45 -27.21
C TYR A 389 -17.65 -6.42 -26.20
N ALA A 390 -16.40 -6.24 -26.64
CA ALA A 390 -15.25 -6.08 -25.75
C ALA A 390 -15.37 -4.80 -24.92
N ALA A 391 -15.66 -3.66 -25.55
CA ALA A 391 -15.84 -2.38 -24.86
C ALA A 391 -17.02 -2.41 -23.89
N LYS A 392 -18.17 -2.97 -24.32
CA LYS A 392 -19.36 -3.12 -23.47
C LYS A 392 -19.08 -3.99 -22.24
N ALA A 393 -18.37 -5.09 -22.42
CA ALA A 393 -18.01 -5.99 -21.33
C ALA A 393 -16.97 -5.36 -20.41
N SER A 394 -15.94 -4.69 -20.95
CA SER A 394 -14.93 -4.00 -20.16
C SER A 394 -15.55 -2.93 -19.26
N LYS A 395 -16.42 -2.06 -19.82
CA LYS A 395 -17.11 -1.04 -19.02
C LYS A 395 -17.93 -1.61 -17.87
N LYS A 396 -18.59 -2.77 -18.08
CA LYS A 396 -19.33 -3.47 -17.01
C LYS A 396 -18.39 -3.99 -15.90
N TRP A 397 -17.17 -4.40 -16.25
CA TRP A 397 -16.21 -4.94 -15.30
C TRP A 397 -15.36 -3.86 -14.63
N GLU A 398 -15.23 -2.68 -15.21
CA GLU A 398 -14.47 -1.54 -14.66
C GLU A 398 -14.99 -1.13 -13.27
N GLU A 399 -16.33 -1.17 -13.06
CA GLU A 399 -16.96 -0.89 -11.77
C GLU A 399 -16.80 -2.03 -10.74
N LYS A 400 -16.57 -3.28 -11.22
CA LYS A 400 -16.49 -4.46 -10.33
C LYS A 400 -15.06 -4.87 -10.04
N ASP A 401 -14.23 -4.90 -11.06
CA ASP A 401 -12.85 -5.36 -11.02
C ASP A 401 -12.07 -4.82 -12.21
N THR A 402 -11.35 -3.74 -11.96
CA THR A 402 -10.53 -3.05 -12.97
C THR A 402 -9.48 -3.97 -13.60
N SER A 403 -8.94 -4.94 -12.84
CA SER A 403 -7.94 -5.88 -13.38
C SER A 403 -8.54 -6.82 -14.42
N ILE A 404 -9.78 -7.28 -14.22
CA ILE A 404 -10.51 -8.10 -15.20
C ILE A 404 -10.91 -7.27 -16.42
N ALA A 405 -11.28 -6.01 -16.25
CA ALA A 405 -11.57 -5.12 -17.37
C ALA A 405 -10.32 -4.91 -18.25
N LYS A 406 -9.15 -4.64 -17.65
CA LYS A 406 -7.86 -4.55 -18.34
C LYS A 406 -7.51 -5.85 -19.06
N ALA A 407 -7.65 -6.98 -18.36
CA ALA A 407 -7.37 -8.31 -18.91
C ALA A 407 -8.29 -8.65 -20.10
N LEU A 408 -9.56 -8.28 -20.05
CA LEU A 408 -10.50 -8.46 -21.14
C LEU A 408 -10.05 -7.66 -22.38
N MET A 409 -9.77 -6.37 -22.23
CA MET A 409 -9.29 -5.52 -23.34
C MET A 409 -7.98 -6.06 -23.92
N HIS A 410 -7.04 -6.48 -23.07
CA HIS A 410 -5.79 -7.10 -23.51
C HIS A 410 -6.02 -8.37 -24.32
N ASN A 411 -6.96 -9.24 -23.92
CA ASN A 411 -7.18 -10.55 -24.56
C ASN A 411 -8.14 -10.51 -25.74
N THR A 412 -8.87 -9.40 -25.96
CA THR A 412 -9.80 -9.24 -27.09
C THR A 412 -9.22 -8.43 -28.24
N GLN A 413 -7.93 -8.08 -28.23
CA GLN A 413 -7.25 -7.37 -29.31
C GLN A 413 -7.37 -8.11 -30.64
N TRP A 414 -7.47 -7.38 -31.77
CA TRP A 414 -7.83 -7.90 -33.09
C TRP A 414 -6.91 -9.02 -33.60
N TRP A 415 -5.63 -9.01 -33.22
CA TRP A 415 -4.65 -10.04 -33.60
C TRP A 415 -4.67 -11.29 -32.70
N LYS A 416 -5.45 -11.27 -31.62
CA LYS A 416 -5.58 -12.44 -30.73
C LYS A 416 -6.74 -13.32 -31.20
N PRO A 417 -6.53 -14.63 -31.41
CA PRO A 417 -7.59 -15.51 -31.88
C PRO A 417 -8.68 -15.65 -30.84
N MET A 418 -9.93 -15.53 -31.27
CA MET A 418 -11.10 -15.54 -30.39
C MET A 418 -11.31 -16.89 -29.69
N PHE A 419 -11.13 -17.99 -30.41
CA PHE A 419 -11.34 -19.34 -29.87
C PHE A 419 -10.18 -19.87 -29.03
N ALA A 420 -8.98 -19.31 -29.21
CA ALA A 420 -7.81 -19.64 -28.39
C ALA A 420 -7.66 -18.74 -27.16
N ALA A 421 -8.62 -17.85 -26.91
CA ALA A 421 -8.61 -16.94 -25.77
C ALA A 421 -8.51 -17.69 -24.41
N GLY A 422 -9.10 -18.89 -24.32
CA GLY A 422 -8.99 -19.76 -23.16
C GLY A 422 -7.63 -20.45 -22.97
N MET A 423 -6.72 -20.33 -23.95
CA MET A 423 -5.42 -21.03 -23.90
C MET A 423 -4.22 -20.09 -23.66
N ARG A 424 -4.36 -18.78 -23.91
CA ARG A 424 -3.28 -17.81 -23.74
C ARG A 424 -3.22 -17.31 -22.30
N GLY A 425 -2.03 -17.38 -21.73
CA GLY A 425 -1.82 -17.03 -20.33
C GLY A 425 -2.27 -18.10 -19.33
N TRP A 426 -3.12 -19.01 -19.76
CA TRP A 426 -3.66 -20.15 -19.02
C TRP A 426 -2.86 -21.42 -19.23
N GLN A 427 -1.76 -21.30 -19.94
CA GLN A 427 -0.88 -22.44 -20.19
C GLN A 427 -0.45 -23.05 -18.87
N LYS A 428 -0.34 -24.39 -18.85
CA LYS A 428 0.18 -25.17 -17.71
C LYS A 428 1.43 -24.54 -17.09
N LYS A 429 2.28 -23.89 -17.92
CA LYS A 429 3.49 -23.18 -17.50
C LYS A 429 3.22 -21.98 -16.58
N ASN A 430 2.18 -21.16 -16.81
CA ASN A 430 1.86 -20.02 -15.95
C ASN A 430 1.21 -20.48 -14.64
N ILE A 431 0.35 -21.51 -14.70
CA ILE A 431 -0.21 -22.14 -13.50
C ILE A 431 0.89 -22.81 -12.67
N ALA A 432 1.85 -23.47 -13.33
CA ALA A 432 3.01 -24.05 -12.65
C ALA A 432 3.85 -22.98 -11.94
N LYS A 433 4.07 -21.81 -12.58
CA LYS A 433 4.76 -20.69 -11.96
C LYS A 433 4.02 -20.15 -10.74
N LEU A 434 2.69 -19.99 -10.82
CA LEU A 434 1.89 -19.57 -9.65
C LEU A 434 1.97 -20.58 -8.50
N ASN A 435 1.97 -21.89 -8.81
CA ASN A 435 2.17 -22.93 -7.80
C ASN A 435 3.59 -22.87 -7.19
N GLU A 436 4.59 -22.58 -8.01
CA GLU A 436 5.97 -22.40 -7.57
C GLU A 436 6.07 -21.19 -6.63
N LEU A 437 5.48 -20.04 -6.99
CA LEU A 437 5.42 -18.83 -6.13
C LEU A 437 4.77 -19.14 -4.78
N ILE A 438 3.64 -19.86 -4.76
CA ILE A 438 2.98 -20.29 -3.51
C ILE A 438 3.89 -21.22 -2.68
N THR A 439 4.73 -22.02 -3.32
CA THR A 439 5.67 -22.89 -2.60
C THR A 439 6.86 -22.09 -2.07
N GLN A 440 7.38 -21.15 -2.86
CA GLN A 440 8.50 -20.27 -2.46
C GLN A 440 8.10 -19.33 -1.32
N SER A 441 6.88 -18.78 -1.34
CA SER A 441 6.38 -17.94 -0.23
C SER A 441 6.38 -18.71 1.10
N LYS A 442 5.96 -19.98 1.10
CA LYS A 442 6.02 -20.84 2.29
C LYS A 442 7.45 -21.09 2.78
N ARG A 443 8.38 -21.32 1.83
CA ARG A 443 9.82 -21.50 2.16
C ARG A 443 10.42 -20.20 2.72
N ALA A 444 10.04 -19.05 2.17
CA ALA A 444 10.49 -17.76 2.66
C ALA A 444 10.00 -17.49 4.11
N ILE A 445 8.75 -17.86 4.43
CA ILE A 445 8.23 -17.79 5.80
C ILE A 445 9.04 -18.70 6.73
N GLN A 446 9.33 -19.94 6.31
CA GLN A 446 10.11 -20.86 7.10
C GLN A 446 11.54 -20.34 7.34
N LYS A 447 12.19 -19.79 6.31
CA LYS A 447 13.51 -19.16 6.42
C LYS A 447 13.52 -18.00 7.43
N LEU A 448 12.47 -17.17 7.44
CA LEU A 448 12.31 -16.10 8.44
C LEU A 448 12.14 -16.66 9.85
N ASN A 449 11.31 -17.69 10.02
CA ASN A 449 11.13 -18.35 11.31
C ASN A 449 12.46 -18.89 11.85
N ASP A 450 13.23 -19.59 11.00
CA ASP A 450 14.52 -20.19 11.39
C ASP A 450 15.55 -19.12 11.80
N GLN A 451 15.55 -17.95 11.10
CA GLN A 451 16.43 -16.83 11.45
C GLN A 451 16.08 -16.22 12.81
N HIS A 452 14.78 -16.08 13.14
CA HIS A 452 14.35 -15.49 14.41
C HIS A 452 14.51 -16.47 15.59
N VAL A 453 14.29 -17.76 15.38
CA VAL A 453 14.53 -18.77 16.41
C VAL A 453 16.02 -18.90 16.73
N SER A 454 16.89 -18.89 15.72
CA SER A 454 18.35 -18.97 15.94
C SER A 454 18.93 -17.70 16.58
N SER A 455 18.41 -16.51 16.26
CA SER A 455 18.84 -15.26 16.90
C SER A 455 18.40 -15.17 18.37
N ALA A 456 17.22 -15.71 18.72
CA ALA A 456 16.75 -15.76 20.10
C ALA A 456 17.64 -16.68 20.98
N SER A 457 18.03 -17.84 20.45
CA SER A 457 18.92 -18.78 21.17
C SER A 457 20.33 -18.23 21.39
N THR A 458 20.82 -17.40 20.47
CA THR A 458 22.14 -16.75 20.60
C THR A 458 22.10 -15.63 21.65
N ALA A 459 21.01 -14.87 21.72
CA ALA A 459 20.82 -13.81 22.72
C ALA A 459 20.69 -14.37 24.15
N GLU A 460 19.98 -15.49 24.35
CA GLU A 460 19.89 -16.17 25.64
C GLU A 460 21.25 -16.72 26.10
N ASN A 461 22.06 -17.27 25.21
CA ASN A 461 23.39 -17.78 25.51
C ASN A 461 24.36 -16.66 25.90
N VAL A 462 24.27 -15.47 25.29
CA VAL A 462 25.09 -14.31 25.66
C VAL A 462 24.68 -13.75 27.03
N SER A 463 23.37 -13.66 27.29
CA SER A 463 22.83 -13.21 28.58
C SER A 463 23.20 -14.15 29.76
N ASN A 464 23.19 -15.46 29.53
CA ASN A 464 23.59 -16.45 30.56
C ASN A 464 25.09 -16.47 30.82
N ASN A 465 25.93 -16.16 29.82
CA ASN A 465 27.38 -16.03 29.99
C ASN A 465 27.80 -14.73 30.70
N GLN A 466 26.98 -13.67 30.65
CA GLN A 466 27.22 -12.44 31.42
C GLN A 466 26.76 -12.52 32.85
N LYS A 467 25.82 -13.40 33.20
CA LYS A 467 25.37 -13.64 34.58
C LYS A 467 26.30 -14.58 35.35
N ASN A 468 27.17 -15.28 34.65
CA ASN A 468 28.13 -16.24 35.27
C ASN A 468 29.58 -15.70 35.33
N LYS A 469 29.78 -14.42 35.03
CA LYS A 469 31.02 -13.69 35.31
C LYS A 469 30.76 -12.58 36.33
#